data_dedb44f09c3c67a154103e10cb202934
#
_entry.id   dedb44f09c3c67a154103e10cb202934
#
_cell.length_a   1.000
_cell.length_b   1.000
_cell.length_c   1.000
_cell.angle_alpha   90.00
_cell.angle_beta   90.00
_cell.angle_gamma   90.00
#
_symmetry.space_group_name_H-M   'P 1'
#
loop_
_entity.id
_entity.type
_entity.pdbx_description
1 polymer ?
#
loop_
_entity_poly.entity_id
_entity_poly.type
_entity_poly.pdbx_seq_one_letter_code
_entity_poly.pdbx_strand_id
1 'polypeptide(L)'
;EKIKNVLWDGMGICNEEIFPKEKNGFIYCRSHFFKSCLFRGNIQEFFKDYCRERGINFETKTLEDVDMFKRKLKLSDVQVVISDKSIKWLKPMFLELMGGTEEKAFDYYYKWMKEHDNYFSIVKTAHPSKLGDLQLMAYQMNNSLPTVNEKILGKITKRAVEVINSMKNSDEEYLKYLEKTANDFNINAVLLELIKWNPDFLKTELFRKKKNKDISKVKEEFCEGRLPQVGDNLTIMDNPISLLLKSVGDNNFLEEGCFNVVKDGVQCYTARFKNGERLAAFRSPHNSPNNIIHLYNVYPDKLERYFPNLGENVIVFNAIKTDTQFRLNGQDCDTDSCYTTNQTELAELA
;
A
#
# COMPACT_ATOMS: atom_id res chain seq x y z
N GLU A 1 -2.36 -21.46 -16.14
CA GLU A 1 -1.06 -20.74 -16.13
C GLU A 1 -0.64 -20.54 -14.67
N LYS A 2 0.56 -21.01 -14.28
CA LYS A 2 1.05 -20.77 -12.93
C LYS A 2 1.44 -19.31 -12.80
N ILE A 3 0.86 -18.58 -11.86
CA ILE A 3 1.32 -17.24 -11.48
C ILE A 3 2.75 -17.41 -10.93
N LYS A 4 3.69 -16.75 -11.59
CA LYS A 4 5.09 -16.72 -11.13
C LYS A 4 5.25 -15.58 -10.13
N ASN A 5 5.91 -15.84 -9.02
CA ASN A 5 6.32 -14.77 -8.12
C ASN A 5 7.29 -13.84 -8.84
N VAL A 6 6.91 -12.58 -8.95
CA VAL A 6 7.75 -11.51 -9.48
C VAL A 6 8.10 -10.59 -8.33
N LEU A 7 9.32 -10.71 -7.82
CA LEU A 7 9.77 -9.88 -6.70
C LEU A 7 9.85 -8.41 -7.13
N TRP A 8 9.43 -7.53 -6.26
CA TRP A 8 9.52 -6.06 -6.36
C TRP A 8 8.88 -5.45 -7.61
N ASP A 9 7.85 -6.07 -8.21
CA ASP A 9 7.23 -5.54 -9.43
C ASP A 9 6.64 -4.13 -9.19
N GLY A 10 7.21 -3.15 -9.89
CA GLY A 10 6.81 -1.75 -9.77
C GLY A 10 7.23 -1.05 -8.47
N MET A 11 8.02 -1.71 -7.62
CA MET A 11 8.55 -1.16 -6.38
C MET A 11 9.87 -0.41 -6.59
N GLY A 12 10.10 0.59 -5.77
CA GLY A 12 11.40 1.21 -5.57
C GLY A 12 11.56 1.73 -4.14
N ILE A 13 12.77 2.12 -3.81
CA ILE A 13 13.13 2.72 -2.52
C ILE A 13 13.73 4.09 -2.81
N CYS A 14 13.29 5.11 -2.10
CA CYS A 14 13.81 6.47 -2.19
C CYS A 14 14.51 6.84 -0.88
N ASN A 15 15.74 7.33 -1.00
CA ASN A 15 16.51 7.73 0.17
C ASN A 15 15.83 8.86 0.93
N GLU A 16 15.89 8.81 2.25
CA GLU A 16 15.22 9.75 3.14
C GLU A 16 15.61 11.22 2.87
N GLU A 17 16.86 11.48 2.51
CA GLU A 17 17.37 12.83 2.26
C GLU A 17 16.64 13.58 1.13
N ILE A 18 16.23 12.85 0.09
CA ILE A 18 15.54 13.42 -1.07
C ILE A 18 14.02 13.17 -1.06
N PHE A 19 13.54 12.38 -0.12
CA PHE A 19 12.10 12.14 0.02
C PHE A 19 11.38 13.41 0.49
N PRO A 20 10.17 13.73 -0.05
CA PRO A 20 9.43 14.92 0.38
C PRO A 20 9.22 14.95 1.90
N LYS A 21 9.69 16.03 2.57
CA LYS A 21 9.75 16.11 4.05
C LYS A 21 8.39 16.00 4.73
N GLU A 22 7.32 16.49 4.07
CA GLU A 22 5.96 16.47 4.60
C GLU A 22 5.26 15.11 4.37
N LYS A 23 5.92 14.15 3.74
CA LYS A 23 5.33 12.84 3.41
C LYS A 23 6.02 11.72 4.16
N ASN A 24 5.24 10.71 4.50
CA ASN A 24 5.73 9.43 5.01
C ASN A 24 5.31 8.30 4.07
N GLY A 25 5.82 7.11 4.32
CA GLY A 25 5.42 5.90 3.62
C GLY A 25 5.94 5.85 2.19
N PHE A 26 5.17 6.32 1.24
CA PHE A 26 5.50 6.20 -0.17
C PHE A 26 5.06 7.41 -1.00
N ILE A 27 5.70 7.57 -2.15
CA ILE A 27 5.27 8.39 -3.27
C ILE A 27 5.15 7.52 -4.52
N TYR A 28 4.06 7.68 -5.25
CA TYR A 28 3.89 7.01 -6.53
C TYR A 28 4.30 7.93 -7.65
N CYS A 29 5.40 7.56 -8.32
CA CYS A 29 6.00 8.34 -9.39
C CYS A 29 5.65 7.80 -10.76
N ARG A 30 5.33 8.71 -11.67
CA ARG A 30 5.11 8.42 -13.09
C ARG A 30 5.89 9.38 -13.97
N SER A 31 6.39 8.85 -15.06
CA SER A 31 6.92 9.59 -16.18
C SER A 31 6.66 8.80 -17.46
N HIS A 32 7.19 9.26 -18.59
CA HIS A 32 7.06 8.56 -19.86
C HIS A 32 7.65 7.15 -19.78
N PHE A 33 6.84 6.11 -19.97
CA PHE A 33 7.22 4.68 -19.82
C PHE A 33 7.90 4.30 -18.50
N PHE A 34 7.73 5.11 -17.47
CA PHE A 34 8.19 4.83 -16.12
C PHE A 34 7.03 4.87 -15.13
N LYS A 35 7.01 3.91 -14.20
CA LYS A 35 6.00 3.81 -13.16
C LYS A 35 6.61 3.07 -11.97
N SER A 36 6.69 3.73 -10.81
CA SER A 36 7.21 3.11 -9.59
C SER A 36 6.55 3.68 -8.34
N CYS A 37 6.26 2.81 -7.38
CA CYS A 37 5.95 3.18 -6.02
C CYS A 37 7.26 3.24 -5.22
N LEU A 38 7.68 4.45 -4.85
CA LEU A 38 8.94 4.69 -4.14
C LEU A 38 8.65 4.79 -2.65
N PHE A 39 9.16 3.83 -1.88
CA PHE A 39 9.02 3.78 -0.43
C PHE A 39 10.19 4.49 0.24
N ARG A 40 9.89 5.23 1.32
CA ARG A 40 10.87 6.01 2.08
C ARG A 40 11.77 5.07 2.87
N GLY A 41 13.10 5.23 2.74
CA GLY A 41 14.07 4.42 3.47
C GLY A 41 15.47 5.03 3.54
N ASN A 42 16.28 4.56 4.47
CA ASN A 42 17.64 5.02 4.69
C ASN A 42 18.65 4.18 3.85
N ILE A 43 18.60 4.36 2.52
CA ILE A 43 19.45 3.60 1.57
C ILE A 43 20.94 3.77 1.90
N GLN A 44 21.38 4.99 2.17
CA GLN A 44 22.77 5.31 2.41
C GLN A 44 23.28 4.69 3.72
N GLU A 45 22.46 4.64 4.77
CA GLU A 45 22.82 3.96 6.01
C GLU A 45 22.96 2.45 5.79
N PHE A 46 22.03 1.85 5.06
CA PHE A 46 22.12 0.43 4.71
C PHE A 46 23.42 0.10 3.96
N PHE A 47 23.78 0.88 2.95
CA PHE A 47 24.99 0.63 2.17
C PHE A 47 26.28 0.84 2.98
N LYS A 48 26.32 1.82 3.87
CA LYS A 48 27.44 2.03 4.79
C LYS A 48 27.62 0.83 5.73
N ASP A 49 26.54 0.36 6.33
CA ASP A 49 26.59 -0.80 7.21
C ASP A 49 26.97 -2.08 6.46
N TYR A 50 26.40 -2.30 5.29
CA TYR A 50 26.75 -3.41 4.41
C TYR A 50 28.23 -3.46 4.10
N CYS A 51 28.81 -2.32 3.73
CA CYS A 51 30.24 -2.21 3.43
C CYS A 51 31.10 -2.41 4.68
N ARG A 52 30.72 -1.82 5.81
CA ARG A 52 31.42 -1.96 7.09
C ARG A 52 31.50 -3.41 7.55
N GLU A 53 30.39 -4.13 7.51
CA GLU A 53 30.31 -5.53 7.92
C GLU A 53 31.19 -6.47 7.07
N ARG A 54 31.46 -6.11 5.83
CA ARG A 54 32.23 -6.91 4.86
C ARG A 54 33.64 -6.40 4.61
N GLY A 55 34.05 -5.34 5.31
CA GLY A 55 35.38 -4.71 5.09
C GLY A 55 35.54 -4.08 3.70
N ILE A 56 34.44 -3.68 3.06
CA ILE A 56 34.42 -3.05 1.74
C ILE A 56 34.49 -1.53 1.90
N ASN A 57 35.28 -0.88 1.04
CA ASN A 57 35.31 0.58 1.05
C ASN A 57 34.06 1.16 0.38
N PHE A 58 33.22 1.82 1.18
CA PHE A 58 31.96 2.42 0.73
C PHE A 58 32.16 3.47 -0.39
N GLU A 59 33.21 4.29 -0.31
CA GLU A 59 33.46 5.38 -1.26
C GLU A 59 33.86 4.91 -2.68
N THR A 60 34.31 3.67 -2.79
CA THR A 60 34.76 3.08 -4.07
C THR A 60 33.84 1.99 -4.59
N LYS A 61 33.00 1.38 -3.72
CA LYS A 61 32.07 0.32 -4.15
C LYS A 61 31.00 0.90 -5.05
N THR A 62 30.75 0.19 -6.17
CA THR A 62 29.68 0.50 -7.12
C THR A 62 28.54 -0.50 -6.99
N LEU A 63 27.35 -0.14 -7.49
CA LEU A 63 26.25 -1.07 -7.71
C LEU A 63 26.69 -2.21 -8.63
N GLU A 64 26.04 -3.36 -8.52
CA GLU A 64 26.29 -4.52 -9.40
C GLU A 64 25.87 -4.18 -10.84
N ASP A 65 24.63 -3.72 -11.00
CA ASP A 65 24.09 -3.30 -12.30
C ASP A 65 24.41 -1.83 -12.61
N VAL A 66 24.13 -1.40 -13.84
CA VAL A 66 24.11 0.00 -14.23
C VAL A 66 22.76 0.63 -13.90
N ASP A 67 22.72 1.94 -13.80
CA ASP A 67 21.45 2.67 -13.62
C ASP A 67 20.60 2.65 -14.91
N MET A 68 19.40 3.21 -14.84
CA MET A 68 18.50 3.30 -15.99
C MET A 68 19.03 4.17 -17.14
N PHE A 69 20.15 4.85 -16.95
CA PHE A 69 20.88 5.62 -17.95
C PHE A 69 22.22 4.97 -18.35
N LYS A 70 22.39 3.68 -18.07
CA LYS A 70 23.59 2.88 -18.35
C LYS A 70 24.87 3.39 -17.68
N ARG A 71 24.75 4.08 -16.54
CA ARG A 71 25.89 4.58 -15.76
C ARG A 71 26.20 3.63 -14.61
N LYS A 72 27.48 3.40 -14.35
CA LYS A 72 27.93 2.70 -13.15
C LYS A 72 28.00 3.69 -11.99
N LEU A 73 27.16 3.53 -11.00
CA LEU A 73 27.07 4.43 -9.85
C LEU A 73 27.84 3.87 -8.65
N LYS A 74 28.50 4.77 -7.90
CA LYS A 74 29.01 4.46 -6.57
C LYS A 74 27.85 4.34 -5.59
N LEU A 75 28.00 3.55 -4.53
CA LEU A 75 26.95 3.42 -3.49
C LEU A 75 26.63 4.76 -2.84
N SER A 76 27.65 5.61 -2.66
CA SER A 76 27.49 6.98 -2.12
C SER A 76 26.59 7.89 -2.95
N ASP A 77 26.46 7.63 -4.25
CA ASP A 77 25.69 8.47 -5.19
C ASP A 77 24.26 7.96 -5.37
N VAL A 78 23.93 6.77 -4.83
CA VAL A 78 22.62 6.15 -5.03
C VAL A 78 21.59 6.78 -4.11
N GLN A 79 20.59 7.41 -4.69
CA GLN A 79 19.47 8.02 -3.97
C GLN A 79 18.14 7.29 -4.18
N VAL A 80 18.02 6.52 -5.27
CA VAL A 80 16.83 5.73 -5.57
C VAL A 80 17.25 4.36 -6.10
N VAL A 81 16.63 3.30 -5.58
CA VAL A 81 16.75 1.93 -6.11
C VAL A 81 15.38 1.49 -6.61
N ILE A 82 15.30 1.01 -7.83
CA ILE A 82 14.06 0.54 -8.45
C ILE A 82 14.23 -0.89 -8.99
N SER A 83 13.13 -1.60 -9.17
CA SER A 83 13.14 -2.82 -9.95
C SER A 83 13.09 -2.50 -11.45
N ASP A 84 13.62 -3.41 -12.30
CA ASP A 84 13.54 -3.33 -13.77
C ASP A 84 12.09 -3.25 -14.27
N LYS A 85 11.14 -3.82 -13.53
CA LYS A 85 9.71 -3.80 -13.84
C LYS A 85 9.07 -2.41 -13.76
N SER A 86 9.73 -1.47 -13.10
CA SER A 86 9.34 -0.06 -13.09
C SER A 86 9.55 0.61 -14.47
N ILE A 87 10.43 0.05 -15.30
CA ILE A 87 10.79 0.57 -16.63
C ILE A 87 9.94 -0.13 -17.69
N LYS A 88 8.92 0.54 -18.19
CA LYS A 88 7.91 -0.07 -19.07
C LYS A 88 8.36 -0.16 -20.54
N TRP A 89 9.36 0.61 -20.97
CA TRP A 89 9.90 0.54 -22.31
C TRP A 89 10.78 -0.72 -22.57
N LEU A 90 11.15 -1.46 -21.52
CA LEU A 90 11.79 -2.79 -21.66
C LEU A 90 10.79 -3.91 -22.02
N LYS A 91 9.47 -3.65 -22.02
CA LYS A 91 8.49 -4.66 -22.43
C LYS A 91 8.54 -4.90 -23.93
N PRO A 92 8.42 -6.16 -24.42
CA PRO A 92 8.54 -6.50 -25.84
C PRO A 92 7.72 -5.64 -26.78
N MET A 93 6.46 -5.37 -26.42
CA MET A 93 5.56 -4.53 -27.22
C MET A 93 6.09 -3.09 -27.40
N PHE A 94 6.70 -2.51 -26.36
CA PHE A 94 7.26 -1.16 -26.42
C PHE A 94 8.62 -1.15 -27.13
N LEU A 95 9.43 -2.20 -26.96
CA LEU A 95 10.68 -2.36 -27.69
C LEU A 95 10.45 -2.38 -29.19
N GLU A 96 9.43 -3.13 -29.65
CA GLU A 96 9.06 -3.19 -31.06
C GLU A 96 8.66 -1.82 -31.60
N LEU A 97 7.83 -1.05 -30.87
CA LEU A 97 7.43 0.31 -31.22
C LEU A 97 8.62 1.28 -31.33
N MET A 98 9.70 1.05 -30.58
CA MET A 98 10.87 1.92 -30.49
C MET A 98 12.05 1.45 -31.35
N GLY A 99 11.84 0.53 -32.27
CA GLY A 99 12.82 0.06 -33.23
C GLY A 99 13.44 -1.31 -32.96
N GLY A 100 12.83 -2.09 -32.04
CA GLY A 100 13.08 -3.52 -31.85
C GLY A 100 14.29 -3.88 -30.98
N THR A 101 15.04 -2.91 -30.47
CA THR A 101 16.19 -3.17 -29.58
C THR A 101 16.15 -2.33 -28.32
N GLU A 102 16.72 -2.84 -27.22
CA GLU A 102 16.83 -2.11 -25.95
C GLU A 102 17.62 -0.81 -26.11
N GLU A 103 18.66 -0.82 -26.94
CA GLU A 103 19.50 0.36 -27.20
C GLU A 103 18.71 1.49 -27.84
N LYS A 104 17.93 1.21 -28.88
CA LYS A 104 17.07 2.21 -29.54
C LYS A 104 15.96 2.70 -28.63
N ALA A 105 15.37 1.80 -27.84
CA ALA A 105 14.35 2.18 -26.85
C ALA A 105 14.93 3.08 -25.76
N PHE A 106 16.15 2.79 -25.30
CA PHE A 106 16.86 3.64 -24.37
C PHE A 106 17.18 5.03 -24.94
N ASP A 107 17.69 5.10 -26.18
CA ASP A 107 18.01 6.37 -26.83
C ASP A 107 16.77 7.25 -27.01
N TYR A 108 15.64 6.63 -27.40
CA TYR A 108 14.35 7.30 -27.46
C TYR A 108 13.94 7.87 -26.09
N TYR A 109 13.97 7.03 -25.04
CA TYR A 109 13.60 7.42 -23.68
C TYR A 109 14.51 8.54 -23.15
N TYR A 110 15.82 8.40 -23.33
CA TYR A 110 16.80 9.39 -22.88
C TYR A 110 16.62 10.75 -23.55
N LYS A 111 16.39 10.76 -24.88
CA LYS A 111 16.09 11.97 -25.63
C LYS A 111 14.81 12.63 -25.12
N TRP A 112 13.74 11.85 -24.95
CA TRP A 112 12.46 12.34 -24.45
C TRP A 112 12.60 12.94 -23.07
N MET A 113 13.30 12.28 -22.13
CA MET A 113 13.51 12.77 -20.77
C MET A 113 14.27 14.10 -20.77
N LYS A 114 15.30 14.25 -21.59
CA LYS A 114 16.04 15.51 -21.72
C LYS A 114 15.20 16.66 -22.29
N GLU A 115 14.37 16.38 -23.28
CA GLU A 115 13.47 17.37 -23.87
C GLU A 115 12.38 17.84 -22.89
N HIS A 116 12.11 17.06 -21.83
CA HIS A 116 11.10 17.33 -20.81
C HIS A 116 11.71 17.53 -19.41
N ASP A 117 12.92 18.06 -19.33
CA ASP A 117 13.63 18.46 -18.10
C ASP A 117 13.77 17.35 -17.04
N ASN A 118 13.72 16.08 -17.43
CA ASN A 118 13.80 14.91 -16.55
C ASN A 118 12.75 14.86 -15.42
N TYR A 119 11.55 15.39 -15.63
CA TYR A 119 10.51 15.39 -14.61
C TYR A 119 9.86 14.02 -14.38
N PHE A 120 9.61 13.74 -13.09
CA PHE A 120 8.75 12.67 -12.63
C PHE A 120 7.57 13.25 -11.85
N SER A 121 6.36 12.92 -12.25
CA SER A 121 5.16 13.38 -11.55
C SER A 121 4.86 12.49 -10.35
N ILE A 122 4.58 13.09 -9.19
CA ILE A 122 4.04 12.40 -8.03
C ILE A 122 2.52 12.39 -8.16
N VAL A 123 1.92 11.21 -8.38
CA VAL A 123 0.48 11.06 -8.64
C VAL A 123 -0.31 10.52 -7.44
N LYS A 124 0.37 9.93 -6.45
CA LYS A 124 -0.24 9.44 -5.21
C LYS A 124 0.81 9.45 -4.09
N THR A 125 0.34 9.67 -2.86
CA THR A 125 1.17 9.56 -1.65
C THR A 125 0.42 8.78 -0.59
N ALA A 126 1.10 8.31 0.44
CA ALA A 126 0.46 7.75 1.63
C ALA A 126 -0.46 8.80 2.29
N HIS A 127 -1.58 8.35 2.80
CA HIS A 127 -2.54 9.17 3.52
C HIS A 127 -3.16 8.37 4.66
N PRO A 128 -3.54 9.02 5.78
CA PRO A 128 -4.25 8.36 6.86
C PRO A 128 -5.60 7.81 6.40
N SER A 129 -6.09 6.77 7.09
CA SER A 129 -7.45 6.28 6.87
C SER A 129 -8.47 7.39 7.16
N LYS A 130 -9.44 7.56 6.25
CA LYS A 130 -10.51 8.55 6.39
C LYS A 130 -11.48 8.23 7.53
N LEU A 131 -11.61 6.96 7.89
CA LEU A 131 -12.55 6.47 8.90
C LEU A 131 -11.85 6.10 10.23
N GLY A 132 -10.60 6.51 10.43
CA GLY A 132 -9.81 6.15 11.60
C GLY A 132 -9.49 4.65 11.62
N ASP A 133 -9.98 3.93 12.63
CA ASP A 133 -9.76 2.49 12.77
C ASP A 133 -10.74 1.63 11.96
N LEU A 134 -11.66 2.25 11.23
CA LEU A 134 -12.64 1.56 10.41
C LEU A 134 -12.34 1.76 8.92
N GLN A 135 -12.53 0.70 8.17
CA GLN A 135 -12.49 0.68 6.70
C GLN A 135 -13.74 0.00 6.16
N LEU A 136 -14.29 0.52 5.07
CA LEU A 136 -15.37 -0.16 4.35
C LEU A 136 -14.81 -1.36 3.59
N MET A 137 -15.19 -2.54 4.01
CA MET A 137 -14.85 -3.79 3.38
C MET A 137 -15.64 -3.96 2.08
N ALA A 138 -15.00 -4.33 0.98
CA ALA A 138 -15.68 -4.59 -0.28
C ALA A 138 -16.63 -5.80 -0.17
N TYR A 139 -17.78 -5.74 -0.85
CA TYR A 139 -18.76 -6.82 -0.86
C TYR A 139 -18.19 -8.18 -1.30
N GLN A 140 -17.23 -8.18 -2.20
CA GLN A 140 -16.53 -9.38 -2.66
C GLN A 140 -15.81 -10.13 -1.53
N MET A 141 -15.24 -9.40 -0.57
CA MET A 141 -14.57 -9.98 0.59
C MET A 141 -15.56 -10.71 1.48
N ASN A 142 -16.72 -10.11 1.76
CA ASN A 142 -17.76 -10.76 2.57
C ASN A 142 -18.30 -12.03 1.90
N ASN A 143 -18.46 -12.01 0.58
CA ASN A 143 -18.94 -13.17 -0.18
C ASN A 143 -17.93 -14.33 -0.24
N SER A 144 -16.68 -14.07 0.05
CA SER A 144 -15.58 -15.05 0.02
C SER A 144 -15.15 -15.54 1.39
N LEU A 145 -15.79 -15.06 2.48
CA LEU A 145 -15.50 -15.56 3.81
C LEU A 145 -15.90 -17.04 3.94
N PRO A 146 -14.98 -17.92 4.38
CA PRO A 146 -15.29 -19.33 4.56
C PRO A 146 -16.18 -19.52 5.79
N THR A 147 -17.12 -20.46 5.74
CA THR A 147 -17.89 -20.99 6.90
C THR A 147 -18.46 -19.91 7.83
N VAL A 148 -19.27 -18.99 7.31
CA VAL A 148 -19.96 -17.99 8.12
C VAL A 148 -21.25 -18.56 8.70
N ASN A 149 -21.41 -18.50 10.03
CA ASN A 149 -22.64 -18.85 10.74
C ASN A 149 -23.29 -17.59 11.35
N GLU A 150 -24.53 -17.71 11.86
CA GLU A 150 -25.27 -16.57 12.44
C GLU A 150 -24.51 -15.84 13.55
N LYS A 151 -23.76 -16.55 14.39
CA LYS A 151 -23.00 -15.97 15.49
C LYS A 151 -21.83 -15.12 14.97
N ILE A 152 -21.11 -15.61 13.98
CA ILE A 152 -20.02 -14.90 13.32
C ILE A 152 -20.60 -13.71 12.54
N LEU A 153 -21.67 -13.92 11.79
CA LEU A 153 -22.34 -12.87 11.02
C LEU A 153 -22.81 -11.73 11.93
N GLY A 154 -23.40 -12.04 13.09
CA GLY A 154 -23.80 -11.05 14.08
C GLY A 154 -22.62 -10.19 14.57
N LYS A 155 -21.44 -10.78 14.76
CA LYS A 155 -20.25 -10.05 15.15
C LYS A 155 -19.70 -9.15 14.02
N ILE A 156 -19.65 -9.69 12.79
CA ILE A 156 -19.17 -8.95 11.61
C ILE A 156 -20.08 -7.76 11.29
N THR A 157 -21.39 -7.89 11.43
CA THR A 157 -22.37 -6.83 11.13
C THR A 157 -22.59 -5.86 12.29
N LYS A 158 -22.12 -6.15 13.49
CA LYS A 158 -22.34 -5.35 14.69
C LYS A 158 -21.96 -3.87 14.49
N ARG A 159 -20.78 -3.60 13.91
CA ARG A 159 -20.32 -2.24 13.65
C ARG A 159 -21.20 -1.49 12.65
N ALA A 160 -21.68 -2.15 11.63
CA ALA A 160 -22.61 -1.55 10.67
C ALA A 160 -23.91 -1.09 11.36
N VAL A 161 -24.45 -1.92 12.24
CA VAL A 161 -25.64 -1.58 13.04
C VAL A 161 -25.35 -0.42 13.99
N GLU A 162 -24.21 -0.43 14.67
CA GLU A 162 -23.80 0.66 15.58
C GLU A 162 -23.67 1.99 14.82
N VAL A 163 -23.02 2.02 13.67
CA VAL A 163 -22.84 3.22 12.83
C VAL A 163 -24.19 3.80 12.40
N ILE A 164 -25.11 2.96 11.90
CA ILE A 164 -26.44 3.41 11.50
C ILE A 164 -27.20 3.99 12.70
N ASN A 165 -27.18 3.29 13.83
CA ASN A 165 -27.87 3.74 15.04
C ASN A 165 -27.28 5.04 15.59
N SER A 166 -25.96 5.20 15.60
CA SER A 166 -25.29 6.44 16.01
C SER A 166 -25.72 7.61 15.14
N MET A 167 -25.62 7.46 13.81
CA MET A 167 -26.06 8.51 12.87
C MET A 167 -27.54 8.85 13.00
N LYS A 168 -28.39 7.85 13.27
CA LYS A 168 -29.82 8.06 13.43
C LYS A 168 -30.16 8.82 14.70
N ASN A 169 -29.54 8.46 15.82
CA ASN A 169 -29.89 8.93 17.15
C ASN A 169 -29.13 10.18 17.60
N SER A 170 -28.04 10.55 16.92
CA SER A 170 -27.22 11.72 17.25
C SER A 170 -26.96 12.58 16.01
N ASP A 171 -27.26 13.88 16.11
CA ASP A 171 -26.91 14.85 15.09
C ASP A 171 -25.40 15.08 15.07
N GLU A 172 -24.73 15.04 16.22
CA GLU A 172 -23.28 15.18 16.34
C GLU A 172 -22.56 14.06 15.56
N GLU A 173 -22.96 12.80 15.73
CA GLU A 173 -22.39 11.66 14.97
C GLU A 173 -22.68 11.77 13.48
N TYR A 174 -23.84 12.29 13.10
CA TYR A 174 -24.12 12.56 11.70
C TYR A 174 -23.26 13.70 11.14
N LEU A 175 -22.98 14.75 11.93
CA LEU A 175 -22.04 15.81 11.51
C LEU A 175 -20.64 15.28 11.30
N LYS A 176 -20.12 14.41 12.16
CA LYS A 176 -18.84 13.72 11.95
C LYS A 176 -18.82 12.90 10.63
N TYR A 177 -19.94 12.28 10.28
CA TYR A 177 -20.10 11.62 9.00
C TYR A 177 -20.02 12.62 7.83
N LEU A 178 -20.70 13.78 7.91
CA LEU A 178 -20.62 14.81 6.88
C LEU A 178 -19.20 15.33 6.72
N GLU A 179 -18.47 15.60 7.81
CA GLU A 179 -17.07 16.04 7.80
C GLU A 179 -16.17 15.04 7.06
N LYS A 180 -16.28 13.76 7.40
CA LYS A 180 -15.47 12.69 6.78
C LYS A 180 -15.80 12.47 5.30
N THR A 181 -17.02 12.76 4.87
CA THR A 181 -17.49 12.52 3.51
C THR A 181 -17.56 13.79 2.66
N ALA A 182 -17.22 14.95 3.21
CA ALA A 182 -17.17 16.21 2.47
C ALA A 182 -16.10 16.14 1.36
N ASN A 183 -16.50 16.60 0.16
CA ASN A 183 -15.62 16.74 -1.00
C ASN A 183 -16.20 17.77 -1.97
N ASP A 184 -15.45 18.10 -3.02
CA ASP A 184 -15.82 19.14 -4.01
C ASP A 184 -17.08 18.80 -4.85
N PHE A 185 -17.54 17.56 -4.80
CA PHE A 185 -18.67 17.07 -5.60
C PHE A 185 -19.97 16.93 -4.80
N ASN A 186 -19.98 17.28 -3.50
CA ASN A 186 -21.16 17.19 -2.67
C ASN A 186 -21.36 18.44 -1.79
N ILE A 187 -22.58 18.61 -1.32
CA ILE A 187 -22.97 19.78 -0.50
C ILE A 187 -22.58 19.68 1.00
N ASN A 188 -21.85 18.61 1.39
CA ASN A 188 -21.62 18.36 2.83
C ASN A 188 -20.81 19.48 3.48
N ALA A 189 -19.78 20.00 2.79
CA ALA A 189 -19.00 21.13 3.29
C ALA A 189 -19.86 22.39 3.49
N VAL A 190 -20.76 22.68 2.56
CA VAL A 190 -21.70 23.81 2.63
C VAL A 190 -22.64 23.66 3.82
N LEU A 191 -23.17 22.45 4.05
CA LEU A 191 -24.07 22.19 5.20
C LEU A 191 -23.34 22.39 6.52
N LEU A 192 -22.09 21.93 6.63
CA LEU A 192 -21.26 22.13 7.83
C LEU A 192 -21.03 23.62 8.10
N GLU A 193 -20.73 24.41 7.08
CA GLU A 193 -20.59 25.86 7.24
C GLU A 193 -21.91 26.55 7.65
N LEU A 194 -23.03 26.19 7.02
CA LEU A 194 -24.35 26.73 7.44
C LEU A 194 -24.66 26.44 8.90
N ILE A 195 -24.33 25.26 9.41
CA ILE A 195 -24.55 24.88 10.80
C ILE A 195 -23.65 25.67 11.74
N LYS A 196 -22.39 25.96 11.36
CA LYS A 196 -21.50 26.83 12.14
C LYS A 196 -22.06 28.24 12.30
N TRP A 197 -22.63 28.78 11.22
CA TRP A 197 -23.24 30.13 11.24
C TRP A 197 -24.59 30.18 11.95
N ASN A 198 -25.38 29.14 11.80
CA ASN A 198 -26.70 29.04 12.43
C ASN A 198 -26.99 27.61 12.94
N PRO A 199 -26.76 27.31 14.20
CA PRO A 199 -27.04 25.99 14.78
C PRO A 199 -28.51 25.54 14.67
N ASP A 200 -29.46 26.46 14.53
CA ASP A 200 -30.87 26.13 14.33
C ASP A 200 -31.14 25.49 12.96
N PHE A 201 -30.14 25.50 12.04
CA PHE A 201 -30.21 24.78 10.77
C PHE A 201 -30.46 23.28 10.95
N LEU A 202 -29.98 22.68 12.07
CA LEU A 202 -30.23 21.29 12.43
C LEU A 202 -31.74 20.97 12.58
N LYS A 203 -32.57 21.98 12.93
CA LYS A 203 -34.02 21.83 13.09
C LYS A 203 -34.81 21.92 11.78
N THR A 204 -34.13 22.29 10.70
CA THR A 204 -34.76 22.48 9.37
C THR A 204 -35.20 21.16 8.73
N GLU A 205 -36.24 21.25 7.90
CA GLU A 205 -36.68 20.11 7.12
C GLU A 205 -35.62 19.66 6.12
N LEU A 206 -34.84 20.60 5.55
CA LEU A 206 -33.76 20.32 4.62
C LEU A 206 -32.71 19.43 5.27
N PHE A 207 -32.24 19.78 6.47
CA PHE A 207 -31.26 18.97 7.20
C PHE A 207 -31.80 17.58 7.51
N ARG A 208 -33.03 17.47 8.01
CA ARG A 208 -33.66 16.18 8.31
C ARG A 208 -33.83 15.28 7.09
N LYS A 209 -34.28 15.86 5.97
CA LYS A 209 -34.39 15.11 4.69
C LYS A 209 -33.03 14.60 4.22
N LYS A 210 -31.98 15.44 4.28
CA LYS A 210 -30.61 15.04 3.91
C LYS A 210 -30.10 13.93 4.82
N LYS A 211 -30.23 14.06 6.14
CA LYS A 211 -29.82 13.04 7.12
C LYS A 211 -30.50 11.70 6.84
N ASN A 212 -31.82 11.70 6.64
CA ASN A 212 -32.57 10.46 6.36
C ASN A 212 -32.13 9.83 5.04
N LYS A 213 -31.90 10.63 3.99
CA LYS A 213 -31.43 10.14 2.69
C LYS A 213 -30.06 9.51 2.79
N ASP A 214 -29.12 10.13 3.51
CA ASP A 214 -27.77 9.62 3.69
C ASP A 214 -27.77 8.32 4.51
N ILE A 215 -28.58 8.27 5.60
CA ILE A 215 -28.73 7.04 6.40
C ILE A 215 -29.30 5.90 5.55
N SER A 216 -30.30 6.16 4.71
CA SER A 216 -30.87 5.16 3.81
C SER A 216 -29.82 4.64 2.83
N LYS A 217 -29.03 5.55 2.24
CA LYS A 217 -27.95 5.18 1.32
C LYS A 217 -26.87 4.31 2.00
N VAL A 218 -26.42 4.72 3.20
CA VAL A 218 -25.43 3.93 3.99
C VAL A 218 -26.00 2.56 4.33
N LYS A 219 -27.29 2.48 4.70
CA LYS A 219 -27.96 1.21 4.97
C LYS A 219 -28.00 0.31 3.72
N GLU A 220 -28.31 0.86 2.56
CA GLU A 220 -28.27 0.12 1.29
C GLU A 220 -26.88 -0.43 1.00
N GLU A 221 -25.83 0.39 1.13
CA GLU A 221 -24.44 -0.04 0.95
C GLU A 221 -24.06 -1.18 1.92
N PHE A 222 -24.54 -1.15 3.17
CA PHE A 222 -24.29 -2.20 4.14
C PHE A 222 -25.06 -3.50 3.79
N CYS A 223 -26.29 -3.37 3.29
CA CYS A 223 -27.05 -4.53 2.80
C CYS A 223 -26.41 -5.17 1.56
N GLU A 224 -25.69 -4.40 0.75
CA GLU A 224 -24.88 -4.90 -0.37
C GLU A 224 -23.57 -5.56 0.09
N GLY A 225 -23.25 -5.53 1.38
CA GLY A 225 -22.06 -6.15 1.94
C GLY A 225 -20.83 -5.22 2.06
N ARG A 226 -20.99 -3.91 1.89
CA ARG A 226 -19.93 -2.93 2.17
C ARG A 226 -19.90 -2.57 3.65
N LEU A 227 -19.47 -3.52 4.47
CA LEU A 227 -19.51 -3.38 5.92
C LEU A 227 -18.31 -2.59 6.46
N PRO A 228 -18.51 -1.68 7.43
CA PRO A 228 -17.42 -1.07 8.18
C PRO A 228 -16.82 -2.11 9.13
N GLN A 229 -15.55 -2.42 8.94
CA GLN A 229 -14.78 -3.35 9.77
C GLN A 229 -13.55 -2.67 10.33
N VAL A 230 -13.05 -3.18 11.45
CA VAL A 230 -11.77 -2.74 12.01
C VAL A 230 -10.65 -3.14 11.06
N GLY A 231 -9.83 -2.18 10.66
CA GLY A 231 -8.73 -2.42 9.73
C GLY A 231 -8.43 -1.22 8.84
N ASP A 232 -7.55 -1.40 7.89
CA ASP A 232 -7.19 -0.35 6.93
C ASP A 232 -6.77 -0.94 5.58
N ASN A 233 -6.82 -0.11 4.53
CA ASN A 233 -6.25 -0.42 3.23
C ASN A 233 -4.77 -0.03 3.23
N LEU A 234 -3.90 -1.02 3.25
CA LEU A 234 -2.47 -0.83 3.29
C LEU A 234 -1.85 -1.04 1.90
N THR A 235 -0.97 -0.13 1.50
CA THR A 235 -0.22 -0.26 0.25
C THR A 235 0.86 -1.32 0.40
N ILE A 236 0.92 -2.22 -0.56
CA ILE A 236 1.80 -3.39 -0.52
C ILE A 236 3.21 -3.02 -0.93
N MET A 237 4.16 -3.45 -0.13
CA MET A 237 5.60 -3.39 -0.36
C MET A 237 6.18 -4.79 -0.24
N ASP A 238 7.02 -5.20 -1.16
CA ASP A 238 7.80 -6.43 -1.01
C ASP A 238 9.05 -6.16 -0.17
N ASN A 239 9.78 -7.20 0.24
CA ASN A 239 10.92 -7.09 1.15
C ASN A 239 12.01 -6.14 0.60
N PRO A 240 12.19 -4.95 1.19
CA PRO A 240 13.13 -3.95 0.70
C PRO A 240 14.60 -4.29 0.98
N ILE A 241 14.89 -5.02 2.06
CA ILE A 241 16.25 -5.43 2.39
C ILE A 241 16.80 -6.36 1.32
N SER A 242 15.96 -7.26 0.87
CA SER A 242 16.26 -8.18 -0.22
C SER A 242 16.56 -7.42 -1.53
N LEU A 243 15.80 -6.36 -1.86
CA LEU A 243 16.07 -5.51 -3.02
C LEU A 243 17.41 -4.76 -2.91
N LEU A 244 17.71 -4.21 -1.74
CA LEU A 244 18.98 -3.51 -1.50
C LEU A 244 20.19 -4.46 -1.58
N LEU A 245 20.08 -5.68 -1.04
CA LEU A 245 21.14 -6.71 -1.19
C LEU A 245 21.33 -7.10 -2.66
N LYS A 246 20.23 -7.31 -3.39
CA LYS A 246 20.30 -7.61 -4.82
C LYS A 246 21.02 -6.50 -5.59
N SER A 247 20.76 -5.24 -5.25
CA SER A 247 21.35 -4.08 -5.95
C SER A 247 22.89 -3.99 -5.83
N VAL A 248 23.45 -4.56 -4.77
CA VAL A 248 24.91 -4.63 -4.56
C VAL A 248 25.55 -5.95 -5.03
N GLY A 249 24.75 -6.84 -5.63
CA GLY A 249 25.21 -8.14 -6.13
C GLY A 249 25.36 -9.21 -5.05
N ASP A 250 24.72 -9.05 -3.90
CA ASP A 250 24.74 -10.06 -2.85
C ASP A 250 23.80 -11.21 -3.21
N ASN A 251 24.35 -12.38 -3.47
CA ASN A 251 23.59 -13.56 -3.87
C ASN A 251 22.73 -14.15 -2.74
N ASN A 252 22.95 -13.74 -1.52
CA ASN A 252 22.17 -14.17 -0.36
C ASN A 252 20.89 -13.34 -0.14
N PHE A 253 20.50 -12.50 -1.10
CA PHE A 253 19.35 -11.62 -0.98
C PHE A 253 18.02 -12.36 -0.70
N LEU A 254 17.89 -13.65 -1.05
CA LEU A 254 16.75 -14.51 -0.74
C LEU A 254 16.78 -15.11 0.67
N GLU A 255 17.91 -15.03 1.37
CA GLU A 255 18.14 -15.61 2.70
C GLU A 255 18.43 -14.52 3.75
N GLU A 256 18.05 -13.29 3.48
CA GLU A 256 18.46 -12.13 4.28
C GLU A 256 17.92 -12.09 5.73
N GLY A 257 16.92 -12.92 6.04
CA GLY A 257 16.48 -13.20 7.41
C GLY A 257 15.55 -12.18 8.09
N CYS A 258 15.03 -11.16 7.38
CA CYS A 258 14.02 -10.27 7.93
C CYS A 258 12.74 -11.00 8.31
N PHE A 259 12.34 -11.96 7.49
CA PHE A 259 11.14 -12.74 7.68
C PHE A 259 11.46 -14.24 7.72
N ASN A 260 10.80 -14.96 8.61
CA ASN A 260 10.88 -16.40 8.67
C ASN A 260 9.75 -17.05 7.88
N VAL A 261 10.01 -18.21 7.30
CA VAL A 261 8.96 -19.06 6.76
C VAL A 261 8.21 -19.70 7.91
N VAL A 262 6.91 -19.48 7.97
CA VAL A 262 6.01 -20.08 9.00
C VAL A 262 5.08 -21.08 8.36
N LYS A 263 4.63 -22.06 9.13
CA LYS A 263 3.84 -23.18 8.62
C LYS A 263 2.47 -22.74 8.11
N ASP A 264 1.78 -21.89 8.88
CA ASP A 264 0.38 -21.53 8.66
C ASP A 264 0.26 -20.01 8.54
N GLY A 265 0.59 -19.46 7.38
CA GLY A 265 0.50 -18.03 7.10
C GLY A 265 1.80 -17.42 6.61
N VAL A 266 1.87 -16.09 6.64
CA VAL A 266 3.02 -15.32 6.16
C VAL A 266 3.38 -14.24 7.19
N GLN A 267 4.67 -14.06 7.45
CA GLN A 267 5.12 -12.92 8.23
C GLN A 267 5.05 -11.63 7.39
N CYS A 268 4.62 -10.55 8.01
CA CYS A 268 4.58 -9.22 7.44
C CYS A 268 5.08 -8.18 8.45
N TYR A 269 5.35 -6.98 7.98
CA TYR A 269 5.60 -5.81 8.83
C TYR A 269 4.66 -4.67 8.46
N THR A 270 4.01 -4.11 9.45
CA THR A 270 3.31 -2.83 9.32
C THR A 270 3.24 -2.14 10.68
N ALA A 271 3.48 -0.82 10.70
CA ALA A 271 3.35 0.00 11.90
C ALA A 271 1.87 0.21 12.32
N ARG A 272 0.90 -0.16 11.47
CA ARG A 272 -0.54 -0.04 11.76
C ARG A 272 -0.99 -0.94 12.90
N PHE A 273 -0.38 -2.10 13.08
CA PHE A 273 -0.74 -3.10 14.07
C PHE A 273 0.48 -3.44 14.93
N LYS A 274 0.24 -3.96 16.15
CA LYS A 274 1.31 -4.27 17.09
C LYS A 274 2.12 -5.49 16.64
N ASN A 275 3.37 -5.53 17.11
CA ASN A 275 4.23 -6.71 16.96
C ASN A 275 3.58 -7.95 17.60
N GLY A 276 3.59 -9.07 16.90
CA GLY A 276 3.01 -10.35 17.34
C GLY A 276 1.52 -10.50 17.07
N GLU A 277 0.82 -9.48 16.53
CA GLU A 277 -0.59 -9.61 16.19
C GLU A 277 -0.83 -10.52 14.97
N ARG A 278 -1.91 -11.30 15.06
CA ARG A 278 -2.47 -12.07 13.94
C ARG A 278 -3.37 -11.17 13.12
N LEU A 279 -3.19 -11.21 11.80
CA LEU A 279 -3.94 -10.38 10.87
C LEU A 279 -4.54 -11.25 9.76
N ALA A 280 -5.58 -10.72 9.12
CA ALA A 280 -6.04 -11.22 7.83
C ALA A 280 -5.89 -10.12 6.79
N ALA A 281 -5.47 -10.47 5.57
CA ALA A 281 -5.41 -9.55 4.45
C ALA A 281 -6.22 -10.06 3.26
N PHE A 282 -6.84 -9.09 2.56
CA PHE A 282 -7.74 -9.30 1.43
C PHE A 282 -7.39 -8.32 0.32
N ARG A 283 -7.20 -8.79 -0.89
CA ARG A 283 -7.00 -7.92 -2.05
C ARG A 283 -8.12 -8.09 -3.06
N SER A 284 -8.64 -6.99 -3.58
CA SER A 284 -9.58 -7.00 -4.70
C SER A 284 -8.84 -7.15 -6.05
N PRO A 285 -9.33 -7.92 -7.03
CA PRO A 285 -10.57 -8.71 -7.01
C PRO A 285 -10.45 -9.96 -6.13
N HIS A 286 -11.54 -10.30 -5.43
CA HIS A 286 -11.61 -11.41 -4.50
C HIS A 286 -12.55 -12.48 -5.08
N ASN A 287 -12.02 -13.59 -5.52
CA ASN A 287 -12.75 -14.60 -6.32
C ASN A 287 -12.97 -15.91 -5.58
N SER A 288 -12.24 -16.16 -4.51
CA SER A 288 -12.35 -17.42 -3.75
C SER A 288 -11.88 -17.24 -2.30
N PRO A 289 -12.26 -18.16 -1.39
CA PRO A 289 -11.73 -18.18 -0.02
C PRO A 289 -10.19 -18.22 0.06
N ASN A 290 -9.53 -18.81 -0.94
CA ASN A 290 -8.07 -18.85 -0.99
C ASN A 290 -7.40 -17.46 -1.20
N ASN A 291 -8.18 -16.43 -1.53
CA ASN A 291 -7.68 -15.06 -1.65
C ASN A 291 -7.62 -14.31 -0.31
N ILE A 292 -7.75 -15.02 0.79
CA ILE A 292 -7.54 -14.53 2.14
C ILE A 292 -6.18 -15.01 2.62
N ILE A 293 -5.35 -14.12 3.14
CA ILE A 293 -4.05 -14.47 3.71
C ILE A 293 -4.07 -14.25 5.21
N HIS A 294 -3.63 -15.27 5.93
CA HIS A 294 -3.33 -15.20 7.33
C HIS A 294 -1.91 -14.65 7.53
N LEU A 295 -1.79 -13.60 8.31
CA LEU A 295 -0.55 -12.88 8.53
C LEU A 295 -0.15 -12.86 10.01
N TYR A 296 1.17 -12.83 10.22
CA TYR A 296 1.79 -12.55 11.52
C TYR A 296 2.58 -11.25 11.42
N ASN A 297 2.14 -10.21 12.11
CA ASN A 297 2.88 -8.96 12.15
C ASN A 297 4.13 -9.09 12.99
N VAL A 298 5.29 -8.82 12.43
CA VAL A 298 6.58 -8.86 13.12
C VAL A 298 7.34 -7.55 12.89
N TYR A 299 8.19 -7.18 13.83
CA TYR A 299 9.00 -5.97 13.74
C TYR A 299 10.47 -6.37 13.61
N PRO A 300 10.95 -6.65 12.39
CA PRO A 300 12.36 -6.99 12.17
C PRO A 300 13.26 -5.77 12.39
N ASP A 301 14.34 -5.92 13.16
CA ASP A 301 15.29 -4.84 13.48
C ASP A 301 15.81 -4.09 12.24
N LYS A 302 16.07 -4.81 11.15
CA LYS A 302 16.52 -4.21 9.90
C LYS A 302 15.46 -3.29 9.27
N LEU A 303 14.17 -3.64 9.33
CA LEU A 303 13.12 -2.79 8.82
C LEU A 303 12.92 -1.56 9.70
N GLU A 304 12.93 -1.73 11.02
CA GLU A 304 12.85 -0.60 11.94
C GLU A 304 14.05 0.35 11.80
N ARG A 305 15.24 -0.19 11.56
CA ARG A 305 16.45 0.60 11.38
C ARG A 305 16.48 1.37 10.06
N TYR A 306 16.26 0.69 8.94
CA TYR A 306 16.44 1.30 7.62
C TYR A 306 15.15 1.87 7.01
N PHE A 307 13.99 1.56 7.59
CA PHE A 307 12.68 1.99 7.11
C PHE A 307 11.77 2.53 8.24
N PRO A 308 12.26 3.41 9.15
CA PRO A 308 11.50 3.86 10.31
C PRO A 308 10.29 4.73 9.95
N ASN A 309 10.26 5.29 8.75
CA ASN A 309 9.27 6.27 8.30
C ASN A 309 8.31 5.72 7.23
N LEU A 310 8.05 4.41 7.19
CA LEU A 310 7.04 3.83 6.30
C LEU A 310 5.61 4.28 6.65
N GLY A 311 5.36 4.65 7.91
CA GLY A 311 4.04 5.07 8.37
C GLY A 311 3.04 3.91 8.46
N GLU A 312 1.78 4.25 8.74
CA GLU A 312 0.73 3.27 9.01
C GLU A 312 -0.02 2.77 7.76
N ASN A 313 0.25 3.34 6.57
CA ASN A 313 -0.45 2.95 5.33
C ASN A 313 0.32 1.97 4.46
N VAL A 314 1.40 1.40 4.97
CA VAL A 314 2.24 0.44 4.24
C VAL A 314 2.26 -0.89 4.97
N ILE A 315 2.22 -1.96 4.20
CA ILE A 315 2.47 -3.32 4.67
C ILE A 315 3.58 -3.97 3.83
N VAL A 316 4.60 -4.48 4.50
CA VAL A 316 5.69 -5.23 3.87
C VAL A 316 5.36 -6.71 3.96
N PHE A 317 5.22 -7.36 2.82
CA PHE A 317 5.02 -8.81 2.76
C PHE A 317 6.33 -9.55 2.55
N ASN A 318 6.38 -10.76 3.08
CA ASN A 318 7.39 -11.72 2.69
C ASN A 318 6.92 -12.50 1.46
N ALA A 319 7.28 -12.04 0.25
CA ALA A 319 6.99 -12.77 -0.99
C ALA A 319 8.02 -13.87 -1.30
N ILE A 320 9.15 -13.90 -0.56
CA ILE A 320 10.23 -14.87 -0.78
C ILE A 320 9.82 -16.21 -0.16
N LYS A 321 9.83 -17.28 -0.99
CA LYS A 321 9.47 -18.65 -0.58
C LYS A 321 8.05 -18.79 -0.01
N THR A 322 7.14 -17.90 -0.39
CA THR A 322 5.73 -17.93 -0.01
C THR A 322 4.81 -17.91 -1.22
N ASP A 323 3.53 -18.16 -1.02
CA ASP A 323 2.48 -18.10 -2.04
C ASP A 323 1.68 -16.78 -2.00
N THR A 324 2.23 -15.74 -1.37
CA THR A 324 1.56 -14.45 -1.12
C THR A 324 1.00 -13.84 -2.39
N GLN A 325 1.82 -13.72 -3.44
CA GLN A 325 1.36 -13.14 -4.72
C GLN A 325 0.27 -13.97 -5.38
N PHE A 326 0.34 -15.31 -5.28
CA PHE A 326 -0.71 -16.18 -5.80
C PHE A 326 -2.03 -15.98 -5.04
N ARG A 327 -2.00 -15.97 -3.71
CA ARG A 327 -3.18 -15.76 -2.87
C ARG A 327 -3.79 -14.39 -3.05
N LEU A 328 -2.98 -13.36 -3.26
CA LEU A 328 -3.45 -11.99 -3.52
C LEU A 328 -3.65 -11.69 -5.01
N ASN A 329 -4.01 -12.70 -5.82
CA ASN A 329 -4.35 -12.58 -7.24
C ASN A 329 -3.29 -11.85 -8.09
N GLY A 330 -2.02 -12.24 -7.93
CA GLY A 330 -0.93 -11.66 -8.71
C GLY A 330 -0.69 -10.18 -8.37
N GLN A 331 -0.72 -9.86 -7.07
CA GLN A 331 -0.40 -8.51 -6.60
C GLN A 331 0.97 -8.05 -7.13
N ASP A 332 1.10 -6.77 -7.38
CA ASP A 332 2.38 -6.09 -7.57
C ASP A 332 2.59 -4.99 -6.50
N CYS A 333 3.71 -4.30 -6.56
CA CYS A 333 4.06 -3.24 -5.59
C CYS A 333 3.97 -1.85 -6.22
N ASP A 334 3.21 -1.69 -7.29
CA ASP A 334 3.03 -0.42 -7.99
C ASP A 334 1.79 0.36 -7.51
N THR A 335 1.54 0.35 -6.21
CA THR A 335 0.39 0.90 -5.48
C THR A 335 -0.79 -0.03 -5.25
N ASP A 336 -0.63 -1.31 -5.47
CA ASP A 336 -1.61 -2.28 -4.99
C ASP A 336 -1.79 -2.16 -3.49
N SER A 337 -3.00 -2.38 -3.04
CA SER A 337 -3.35 -2.34 -1.63
C SER A 337 -4.18 -3.54 -1.25
N CYS A 338 -4.08 -3.93 0.01
CA CYS A 338 -4.95 -4.92 0.61
C CYS A 338 -5.64 -4.34 1.84
N TYR A 339 -6.90 -4.73 2.01
CA TYR A 339 -7.57 -4.53 3.29
C TYR A 339 -6.94 -5.47 4.31
N THR A 340 -6.43 -4.91 5.41
CA THR A 340 -5.77 -5.66 6.48
C THR A 340 -6.46 -5.41 7.80
N THR A 341 -6.73 -6.46 8.56
CA THR A 341 -7.47 -6.40 9.83
C THR A 341 -6.87 -7.30 10.89
N ASN A 342 -6.92 -6.84 12.14
CA ASN A 342 -6.68 -7.64 13.34
C ASN A 342 -8.00 -8.06 14.03
N GLN A 343 -9.15 -7.82 13.39
CA GLN A 343 -10.45 -8.23 13.94
C GLN A 343 -10.49 -9.75 14.06
N THR A 344 -10.61 -10.24 15.28
CA THR A 344 -10.48 -11.67 15.62
C THR A 344 -11.36 -12.56 14.75
N GLU A 345 -12.63 -12.15 14.54
CA GLU A 345 -13.59 -12.92 13.76
C GLU A 345 -13.18 -13.10 12.30
N LEU A 346 -12.47 -12.12 11.73
CA LEU A 346 -11.96 -12.18 10.35
C LEU A 346 -10.59 -12.87 10.28
N ALA A 347 -9.72 -12.61 11.26
CA ALA A 347 -8.39 -13.22 11.33
C ALA A 347 -8.43 -14.73 11.62
N GLU A 348 -9.47 -15.21 12.32
CA GLU A 348 -9.68 -16.65 12.55
C GLU A 348 -10.27 -17.39 11.34
N LEU A 349 -10.89 -16.68 10.40
CA LEU A 349 -11.42 -17.26 9.16
C LEU A 349 -10.38 -17.31 8.02
N ALA A 350 -9.28 -16.59 8.16
CA ALA A 350 -8.16 -16.62 7.21
C ALA A 350 -7.31 -17.88 7.41
#